data_ca55542dec288b7ea1335b4ff70ba3a9
#
_entry.id   ca55542dec288b7ea1335b4ff70ba3a9
#
_cell.length_a   1.000
_cell.length_b   1.000
_cell.length_c   1.000
_cell.angle_alpha   90.00
_cell.angle_beta   90.00
_cell.angle_gamma   90.00
#
_symmetry.space_group_name_H-M   'P 1'
#
loop_
_entity.id
_entity.type
_entity.pdbx_description
1 polymer ?
#
loop_
_entity_poly.entity_id
_entity_poly.type
_entity_poly.pdbx_seq_one_letter_code
_entity_poly.pdbx_strand_id
1 'polypeptide(L)'
;MSRRAFPPDSCVVAEVVPSPNFGERKDGRQLDMIVLHYTGMQDARAALERLTSDGSEVSAHYFVFEDGRIIQLVAERDRAWHAGQAYWASETDVNSCSVGIEIANPGHEFGYPDFPKRQIAAVTALCRSIQTRNTIPSVRVLAHSDVAPSRKQDPGEKFPWRTLYESGVGHWVTPAPMTEQGQLLTLGDRSEVVAAMQSALNEYGYGIAVNGTYDSLTHEVVAAFQRHFRPQRVDGIGDESTRRTLQNLLAHRGAPRNIAARARDIGRLAS
;
A
#
# COMPACT_ATOMS: atom_id res chain seq x y z
N MET A 1 -5.88 28.44 -6.00
CA MET A 1 -6.46 28.38 -4.63
C MET A 1 -5.39 28.78 -3.61
N SER A 2 -5.77 29.39 -2.47
CA SER A 2 -4.80 29.84 -1.46
C SER A 2 -4.22 28.65 -0.71
N ARG A 3 -2.88 28.60 -0.56
CA ARG A 3 -2.18 27.63 0.30
C ARG A 3 -2.57 27.90 1.75
N ARG A 4 -3.38 27.03 2.35
CA ARG A 4 -3.81 27.18 3.74
C ARG A 4 -2.73 26.65 4.68
N ALA A 5 -2.13 27.51 5.49
CA ALA A 5 -1.21 27.09 6.54
C ALA A 5 -1.95 26.25 7.60
N PHE A 6 -1.30 25.20 8.07
CA PHE A 6 -1.80 24.33 9.15
C PHE A 6 -0.63 23.78 9.96
N PRO A 7 -0.83 23.45 11.25
CA PRO A 7 0.21 22.79 12.05
C PRO A 7 0.39 21.33 11.60
N PRO A 8 1.57 20.72 11.79
CA PRO A 8 1.77 19.32 11.47
C PRO A 8 0.87 18.41 12.32
N ASP A 9 0.28 17.39 11.69
CA ASP A 9 -0.56 16.40 12.39
C ASP A 9 0.28 15.36 13.17
N SER A 10 1.58 15.29 12.90
CA SER A 10 2.48 14.31 13.53
C SER A 10 3.80 14.96 13.96
N CYS A 11 4.31 14.57 15.14
CA CYS A 11 5.60 15.03 15.65
C CYS A 11 6.82 14.53 14.86
N VAL A 12 6.65 13.55 13.96
CA VAL A 12 7.74 13.05 13.08
C VAL A 12 7.87 13.88 11.79
N VAL A 13 6.98 14.84 11.57
CA VAL A 13 7.04 15.78 10.43
C VAL A 13 8.11 16.82 10.68
N ALA A 14 9.03 16.94 9.73
CA ALA A 14 10.10 17.95 9.80
C ALA A 14 9.64 19.34 9.34
N GLU A 15 8.71 19.39 8.38
CA GLU A 15 8.26 20.63 7.74
C GLU A 15 6.86 20.45 7.16
N VAL A 16 6.10 21.55 7.07
CA VAL A 16 4.82 21.62 6.36
C VAL A 16 4.98 22.49 5.13
N VAL A 17 4.75 21.91 3.94
CA VAL A 17 4.75 22.61 2.65
C VAL A 17 3.37 22.42 2.01
N PRO A 18 2.40 23.34 2.26
CA PRO A 18 1.02 23.10 1.86
C PRO A 18 0.83 22.95 0.34
N SER A 19 0.15 21.90 -0.07
CA SER A 19 -0.36 21.74 -1.43
C SER A 19 -1.66 22.55 -1.60
N PRO A 20 -1.91 23.16 -2.76
CA PRO A 20 -3.22 23.74 -3.09
C PRO A 20 -4.24 22.68 -3.56
N ASN A 21 -3.79 21.45 -3.87
CA ASN A 21 -4.59 20.39 -4.49
C ASN A 21 -5.22 19.50 -3.42
N PHE A 22 -6.28 19.97 -2.78
CA PHE A 22 -7.04 19.21 -1.78
C PHE A 22 -8.50 19.62 -1.80
N GLY A 23 -9.34 18.85 -1.13
CA GLY A 23 -10.75 19.15 -0.94
C GLY A 23 -11.24 18.66 0.43
N GLU A 24 -12.54 18.72 0.64
CA GLU A 24 -13.17 18.11 1.81
C GLU A 24 -13.33 16.61 1.62
N ARG A 25 -13.23 15.83 2.71
CA ARG A 25 -13.59 14.41 2.69
C ARG A 25 -15.10 14.29 2.48
N LYS A 26 -15.50 13.52 1.45
CA LYS A 26 -16.92 13.41 1.09
C LYS A 26 -17.70 12.65 2.15
N ASP A 27 -18.95 13.00 2.31
CA ASP A 27 -19.95 12.31 3.16
C ASP A 27 -19.52 12.12 4.62
N GLY A 28 -18.65 13.00 5.15
CA GLY A 28 -18.15 12.90 6.52
C GLY A 28 -17.31 11.64 6.78
N ARG A 29 -16.72 11.05 5.74
CA ARG A 29 -15.94 9.81 5.82
C ARG A 29 -14.82 9.94 6.83
N GLN A 30 -14.73 8.93 7.70
CA GLN A 30 -13.65 8.79 8.65
C GLN A 30 -12.39 8.26 7.96
N LEU A 31 -11.24 8.68 8.46
CA LEU A 31 -9.95 8.19 8.03
C LEU A 31 -9.72 6.78 8.58
N ASP A 32 -9.68 5.78 7.73
CA ASP A 32 -9.51 4.38 8.11
C ASP A 32 -8.56 3.58 7.20
N MET A 33 -7.80 4.29 6.31
CA MET A 33 -6.90 3.66 5.35
C MET A 33 -5.59 4.46 5.20
N ILE A 34 -4.48 3.76 4.95
CA ILE A 34 -3.21 4.33 4.46
C ILE A 34 -2.92 3.73 3.09
N VAL A 35 -2.57 4.58 2.12
CA VAL A 35 -2.12 4.16 0.80
C VAL A 35 -0.68 4.62 0.60
N LEU A 36 0.21 3.68 0.31
CA LEU A 36 1.63 3.93 0.07
C LEU A 36 1.92 4.00 -1.42
N HIS A 37 2.69 5.01 -1.80
CA HIS A 37 3.10 5.31 -3.17
C HIS A 37 4.61 5.41 -3.26
N TYR A 38 5.18 5.20 -4.45
CA TYR A 38 6.44 5.81 -4.81
C TYR A 38 6.20 6.98 -5.76
N THR A 39 7.11 7.96 -5.78
CA THR A 39 6.97 9.16 -6.63
C THR A 39 7.00 8.87 -8.13
N GLY A 40 7.71 7.81 -8.58
CA GLY A 40 7.86 7.49 -10.00
C GLY A 40 8.55 8.60 -10.80
N MET A 41 9.39 9.41 -10.17
CA MET A 41 10.16 10.50 -10.78
C MET A 41 11.62 10.41 -10.36
N GLN A 42 12.54 10.73 -11.29
CA GLN A 42 13.98 10.66 -11.04
C GLN A 42 14.47 11.61 -9.95
N ASP A 43 13.82 12.79 -9.83
CA ASP A 43 14.18 13.82 -8.85
C ASP A 43 13.07 13.96 -7.80
N ALA A 44 13.43 13.72 -6.54
CA ALA A 44 12.52 13.83 -5.42
C ALA A 44 12.01 15.26 -5.19
N ARG A 45 12.82 16.30 -5.51
CA ARG A 45 12.39 17.71 -5.40
C ARG A 45 11.38 18.05 -6.48
N ALA A 46 11.62 17.61 -7.72
CA ALA A 46 10.66 17.78 -8.80
C ALA A 46 9.33 17.07 -8.50
N ALA A 47 9.35 15.90 -7.84
CA ALA A 47 8.15 15.22 -7.38
C ALA A 47 7.41 16.03 -6.30
N LEU A 48 8.12 16.58 -5.32
CA LEU A 48 7.55 17.45 -4.30
C LEU A 48 6.94 18.70 -4.92
N GLU A 49 7.65 19.36 -5.85
CA GLU A 49 7.15 20.53 -6.57
C GLU A 49 5.86 20.21 -7.32
N ARG A 50 5.77 19.07 -8.01
CA ARG A 50 4.56 18.64 -8.69
C ARG A 50 3.38 18.48 -7.72
N LEU A 51 3.58 17.84 -6.58
CA LEU A 51 2.53 17.62 -5.56
C LEU A 51 2.06 18.93 -4.89
N THR A 52 2.87 19.99 -4.97
CA THR A 52 2.59 21.30 -4.37
C THR A 52 2.34 22.40 -5.39
N SER A 53 2.37 22.10 -6.70
CA SER A 53 2.09 23.05 -7.76
C SER A 53 0.60 23.25 -7.97
N ASP A 54 0.18 24.50 -8.20
CA ASP A 54 -1.19 24.82 -8.58
C ASP A 54 -1.50 24.23 -9.96
N GLY A 55 -2.67 23.62 -10.09
CA GLY A 55 -3.11 23.01 -11.35
C GLY A 55 -2.50 21.64 -11.70
N SER A 56 -1.64 21.06 -10.84
CA SER A 56 -1.13 19.69 -11.07
C SER A 56 -2.20 18.61 -10.87
N GLU A 57 -3.28 18.95 -10.17
CA GLU A 57 -4.44 18.07 -9.87
C GLU A 57 -4.07 16.78 -9.13
N VAL A 58 -2.88 16.75 -8.52
CA VAL A 58 -2.39 15.64 -7.68
C VAL A 58 -1.80 16.18 -6.39
N SER A 59 -1.92 15.42 -5.32
CA SER A 59 -1.28 15.70 -4.02
C SER A 59 -1.18 14.42 -3.20
N ALA A 60 -0.48 14.47 -2.08
CA ALA A 60 -0.49 13.47 -1.03
C ALA A 60 -0.55 14.18 0.33
N HIS A 61 -0.82 13.44 1.40
CA HIS A 61 -0.77 14.02 2.74
C HIS A 61 0.67 14.19 3.20
N TYR A 62 1.53 13.22 2.87
CA TYR A 62 2.93 13.21 3.28
C TYR A 62 3.85 12.84 2.13
N PHE A 63 5.07 13.38 2.20
CA PHE A 63 6.19 13.06 1.33
C PHE A 63 7.38 12.64 2.17
N VAL A 64 8.02 11.51 1.83
CA VAL A 64 9.18 10.98 2.55
C VAL A 64 10.38 10.90 1.64
N PHE A 65 11.42 11.70 1.93
CA PHE A 65 12.68 11.69 1.19
C PHE A 65 13.52 10.45 1.48
N GLU A 66 14.53 10.18 0.65
CA GLU A 66 15.46 9.07 0.79
C GLU A 66 16.30 9.15 2.08
N ASP A 67 16.50 10.34 2.62
CA ASP A 67 17.18 10.58 3.90
C ASP A 67 16.28 10.36 5.13
N GLY A 68 15.00 10.07 4.91
CA GLY A 68 14.00 9.86 5.95
C GLY A 68 13.30 11.14 6.42
N ARG A 69 13.58 12.30 5.85
CA ARG A 69 12.88 13.55 6.13
C ARG A 69 11.44 13.47 5.64
N ILE A 70 10.50 13.84 6.52
CA ILE A 70 9.06 13.80 6.25
C ILE A 70 8.53 15.22 6.10
N ILE A 71 7.88 15.48 4.97
CA ILE A 71 7.16 16.74 4.69
C ILE A 71 5.66 16.44 4.68
N GLN A 72 4.87 17.30 5.33
CA GLN A 72 3.41 17.23 5.24
C GLN A 72 2.90 18.27 4.23
N LEU A 73 2.02 17.84 3.31
CA LEU A 73 1.52 18.62 2.20
C LEU A 73 0.04 18.95 2.33
N VAL A 74 -0.76 18.02 2.88
CA VAL A 74 -2.19 18.18 3.12
C VAL A 74 -2.49 17.72 4.54
N ALA A 75 -3.35 18.45 5.26
CA ALA A 75 -3.75 18.06 6.61
C ALA A 75 -4.58 16.76 6.57
N GLU A 76 -4.43 15.85 7.55
CA GLU A 76 -5.15 14.57 7.57
C GLU A 76 -6.67 14.73 7.58
N ARG A 77 -7.19 15.84 8.10
CA ARG A 77 -8.64 16.16 8.04
C ARG A 77 -9.15 16.45 6.63
N ASP A 78 -8.28 16.86 5.72
CA ASP A 78 -8.62 17.21 4.35
C ASP A 78 -8.39 16.00 3.41
N ARG A 79 -8.96 16.04 2.21
CA ARG A 79 -8.87 15.01 1.18
C ARG A 79 -7.76 15.34 0.19
N ALA A 80 -6.62 14.70 0.27
CA ALA A 80 -5.60 14.76 -0.78
C ALA A 80 -6.02 13.95 -2.03
N TRP A 81 -5.41 14.25 -3.18
CA TRP A 81 -5.74 13.65 -4.48
C TRP A 81 -4.62 12.71 -4.93
N HIS A 82 -4.53 11.50 -4.34
CA HIS A 82 -3.43 10.55 -4.57
C HIS A 82 -3.84 9.23 -5.20
N ALA A 83 -5.06 8.73 -4.96
CA ALA A 83 -5.47 7.40 -5.40
C ALA A 83 -6.08 7.37 -6.82
N GLY A 84 -6.65 8.50 -7.28
CA GLY A 84 -7.37 8.56 -8.54
C GLY A 84 -8.58 7.62 -8.55
N GLN A 85 -8.87 7.00 -9.69
CA GLN A 85 -9.86 5.95 -9.78
C GLN A 85 -9.33 4.68 -9.11
N ALA A 86 -9.96 4.26 -8.03
CA ALA A 86 -9.50 3.20 -7.16
C ALA A 86 -10.67 2.43 -6.54
N TYR A 87 -10.40 1.22 -6.04
CA TYR A 87 -11.39 0.38 -5.36
C TYR A 87 -10.72 -0.44 -4.26
N TRP A 88 -11.36 -0.53 -3.09
CA TRP A 88 -10.98 -1.47 -2.05
C TRP A 88 -12.16 -1.81 -1.14
N ALA A 89 -12.54 -3.09 -1.04
CA ALA A 89 -13.58 -3.57 -0.13
C ALA A 89 -14.87 -2.71 -0.19
N SER A 90 -15.43 -2.54 -1.39
CA SER A 90 -16.62 -1.73 -1.73
C SER A 90 -16.41 -0.20 -1.64
N GLU A 91 -15.22 0.27 -1.27
CA GLU A 91 -14.88 1.68 -1.30
C GLU A 91 -14.39 2.10 -2.69
N THR A 92 -15.03 3.11 -3.26
CA THR A 92 -14.69 3.67 -4.59
C THR A 92 -14.10 5.08 -4.52
N ASP A 93 -14.30 5.82 -3.42
CA ASP A 93 -13.64 7.10 -3.16
C ASP A 93 -12.54 6.96 -2.10
N VAL A 94 -11.50 6.21 -2.46
CA VAL A 94 -10.35 5.92 -1.59
C VAL A 94 -9.70 7.20 -1.06
N ASN A 95 -9.67 8.29 -1.83
CA ASN A 95 -9.14 9.58 -1.36
C ASN A 95 -9.89 10.11 -0.13
N SER A 96 -11.20 9.87 -0.02
CA SER A 96 -12.01 10.40 1.10
C SER A 96 -11.87 9.62 2.40
N CYS A 97 -11.30 8.42 2.38
CA CYS A 97 -11.12 7.59 3.59
C CYS A 97 -9.65 7.26 3.91
N SER A 98 -8.69 7.79 3.12
CA SER A 98 -7.28 7.42 3.27
C SER A 98 -6.35 8.60 3.55
N VAL A 99 -5.15 8.25 4.03
CA VAL A 99 -3.94 9.08 3.98
C VAL A 99 -3.04 8.51 2.90
N GLY A 100 -2.65 9.34 1.92
CA GLY A 100 -1.63 9.00 0.92
C GLY A 100 -0.24 9.43 1.39
N ILE A 101 0.73 8.55 1.27
CA ILE A 101 2.14 8.78 1.59
C ILE A 101 2.97 8.54 0.33
N GLU A 102 3.57 9.60 -0.20
CA GLU A 102 4.52 9.54 -1.31
C GLU A 102 5.93 9.30 -0.79
N ILE A 103 6.58 8.27 -1.29
CA ILE A 103 7.92 7.84 -0.88
C ILE A 103 8.86 8.08 -2.06
N ALA A 104 9.86 8.94 -1.88
CA ALA A 104 10.81 9.27 -2.93
C ALA A 104 11.52 8.01 -3.43
N ASN A 105 11.21 7.60 -4.64
CA ASN A 105 11.84 6.51 -5.38
C ASN A 105 11.48 6.67 -6.86
N PRO A 106 12.44 6.60 -7.78
CA PRO A 106 12.19 6.81 -9.21
C PRO A 106 11.26 5.75 -9.84
N GLY A 107 11.07 4.61 -9.19
CA GLY A 107 10.14 3.58 -9.65
C GLY A 107 10.63 2.79 -10.87
N HIS A 108 9.77 1.93 -11.38
CA HIS A 108 10.09 0.93 -12.41
C HIS A 108 10.64 1.54 -13.71
N GLU A 109 10.17 2.72 -14.11
CA GLU A 109 10.59 3.40 -15.35
C GLU A 109 12.03 3.92 -15.28
N PHE A 110 12.56 4.17 -14.07
CA PHE A 110 13.85 4.81 -13.87
C PHE A 110 14.79 3.98 -12.98
N GLY A 111 14.82 2.65 -13.20
CA GLY A 111 15.77 1.74 -12.59
C GLY A 111 15.37 1.16 -11.23
N TYR A 112 14.30 1.62 -10.63
CA TYR A 112 13.67 1.12 -9.41
C TYR A 112 14.67 0.62 -8.36
N PRO A 113 15.45 1.52 -7.71
CA PRO A 113 16.40 1.16 -6.67
C PRO A 113 15.67 0.66 -5.40
N ASP A 114 16.41 -0.02 -4.53
CA ASP A 114 15.94 -0.39 -3.21
C ASP A 114 15.67 0.85 -2.35
N PHE A 115 14.69 0.77 -1.47
CA PHE A 115 14.36 1.83 -0.53
C PHE A 115 15.42 1.89 0.59
N PRO A 116 16.03 3.07 0.86
CA PRO A 116 16.99 3.21 1.95
C PRO A 116 16.38 2.85 3.31
N LYS A 117 17.14 2.15 4.16
CA LYS A 117 16.66 1.72 5.49
C LYS A 117 16.13 2.87 6.34
N ARG A 118 16.79 4.05 6.29
CA ARG A 118 16.36 5.25 7.02
C ARG A 118 15.02 5.79 6.51
N GLN A 119 14.76 5.71 5.20
CA GLN A 119 13.49 6.09 4.60
C GLN A 119 12.37 5.15 5.08
N ILE A 120 12.60 3.84 5.07
CA ILE A 120 11.63 2.85 5.55
C ILE A 120 11.37 3.00 7.05
N ALA A 121 12.40 3.31 7.85
CA ALA A 121 12.21 3.62 9.26
C ALA A 121 11.31 4.85 9.48
N ALA A 122 11.49 5.90 8.66
CA ALA A 122 10.65 7.10 8.69
C ALA A 122 9.20 6.81 8.26
N VAL A 123 8.99 6.07 7.16
CA VAL A 123 7.66 5.62 6.71
C VAL A 123 6.97 4.81 7.81
N THR A 124 7.68 3.89 8.44
CA THR A 124 7.15 3.06 9.53
C THR A 124 6.73 3.91 10.73
N ALA A 125 7.58 4.85 11.15
CA ALA A 125 7.28 5.77 12.26
C ALA A 125 6.06 6.65 11.94
N LEU A 126 5.96 7.16 10.71
CA LEU A 126 4.82 7.94 10.25
C LEU A 126 3.52 7.12 10.26
N CYS A 127 3.52 5.92 9.67
CA CYS A 127 2.35 5.04 9.67
C CYS A 127 1.87 4.72 11.09
N ARG A 128 2.79 4.42 12.01
CA ARG A 128 2.46 4.19 13.43
C ARG A 128 1.85 5.44 14.08
N SER A 129 2.41 6.61 13.80
CA SER A 129 1.87 7.88 14.29
C SER A 129 0.45 8.14 13.78
N ILE A 130 0.18 7.87 12.49
CA ILE A 130 -1.16 7.97 11.90
C ILE A 130 -2.12 6.97 12.58
N GLN A 131 -1.71 5.72 12.76
CA GLN A 131 -2.52 4.68 13.42
C GLN A 131 -2.81 4.98 14.89
N THR A 132 -1.96 5.75 15.57
CA THR A 132 -2.21 6.17 16.96
C THR A 132 -3.33 7.20 17.07
N ARG A 133 -3.51 8.02 16.04
CA ARG A 133 -4.54 9.07 16.00
C ARG A 133 -5.84 8.59 15.34
N ASN A 134 -5.75 7.55 14.51
CA ASN A 134 -6.87 7.08 13.69
C ASN A 134 -7.02 5.56 13.82
N THR A 135 -8.27 5.08 13.86
CA THR A 135 -8.55 3.64 13.90
C THR A 135 -8.41 3.03 12.50
N ILE A 136 -7.17 2.64 12.14
CA ILE A 136 -6.87 2.04 10.83
C ILE A 136 -6.63 0.55 11.01
N PRO A 137 -7.51 -0.32 10.46
CA PRO A 137 -7.31 -1.75 10.45
C PRO A 137 -6.02 -2.13 9.70
N SER A 138 -5.31 -3.15 10.19
CA SER A 138 -4.05 -3.58 9.56
C SER A 138 -4.19 -3.95 8.08
N VAL A 139 -5.34 -4.51 7.70
CA VAL A 139 -5.70 -4.88 6.32
C VAL A 139 -6.03 -3.68 5.42
N ARG A 140 -5.99 -2.45 5.97
CA ARG A 140 -6.22 -1.21 5.23
C ARG A 140 -4.97 -0.32 5.16
N VAL A 141 -3.78 -0.90 5.36
CA VAL A 141 -2.49 -0.30 4.98
C VAL A 141 -2.07 -0.95 3.67
N LEU A 142 -2.20 -0.22 2.57
CA LEU A 142 -2.26 -0.75 1.21
C LEU A 142 -1.23 -0.11 0.29
N ALA A 143 -0.88 -0.82 -0.77
CA ALA A 143 -0.19 -0.28 -1.93
C ALA A 143 -1.18 0.47 -2.84
N HIS A 144 -0.69 1.46 -3.60
CA HIS A 144 -1.50 2.04 -4.67
C HIS A 144 -1.91 0.97 -5.70
N SER A 145 -1.01 0.03 -6.00
CA SER A 145 -1.32 -1.10 -6.88
C SER A 145 -2.41 -2.03 -6.33
N ASP A 146 -2.62 -2.13 -5.01
CA ASP A 146 -3.72 -2.92 -4.45
C ASP A 146 -5.08 -2.30 -4.79
N VAL A 147 -5.19 -0.98 -4.70
CA VAL A 147 -6.45 -0.26 -4.93
C VAL A 147 -6.68 0.14 -6.39
N ALA A 148 -5.65 0.06 -7.24
CA ALA A 148 -5.71 0.42 -8.65
C ALA A 148 -4.84 -0.51 -9.54
N PRO A 149 -5.05 -1.84 -9.50
CA PRO A 149 -4.14 -2.84 -10.08
C PRO A 149 -3.89 -2.66 -11.58
N SER A 150 -4.89 -2.21 -12.34
CA SER A 150 -4.80 -2.00 -13.78
C SER A 150 -3.99 -0.76 -14.21
N ARG A 151 -3.68 0.14 -13.27
CA ARG A 151 -3.08 1.44 -13.59
C ARG A 151 -1.76 1.68 -12.88
N LYS A 152 -1.52 0.97 -11.77
CA LYS A 152 -0.48 1.30 -10.81
C LYS A 152 0.35 0.09 -10.41
N GLN A 153 1.64 0.36 -10.15
CA GLN A 153 2.58 -0.65 -9.67
C GLN A 153 3.22 -0.25 -8.33
N ASP A 154 3.10 1.04 -7.95
CA ASP A 154 3.70 1.60 -6.74
C ASP A 154 3.06 1.05 -5.44
N PRO A 155 3.82 0.92 -4.35
CA PRO A 155 5.25 1.17 -4.22
C PRO A 155 6.12 0.01 -4.77
N GLY A 156 5.54 -1.07 -5.32
CA GLY A 156 6.20 -2.15 -6.01
C GLY A 156 6.75 -3.26 -5.09
N GLU A 157 7.34 -4.28 -5.72
CA GLU A 157 7.79 -5.52 -5.06
C GLU A 157 9.05 -5.34 -4.19
N LYS A 158 9.86 -4.28 -4.42
CA LYS A 158 11.01 -3.98 -3.55
C LYS A 158 10.63 -3.27 -2.26
N PHE A 159 9.37 -2.83 -2.14
CA PHE A 159 8.92 -2.20 -0.91
C PHE A 159 8.87 -3.23 0.23
N PRO A 160 9.52 -2.98 1.39
CA PRO A 160 9.73 -4.00 2.41
C PRO A 160 8.53 -4.15 3.35
N TRP A 161 7.39 -4.61 2.85
CA TRP A 161 6.13 -4.81 3.59
C TRP A 161 6.32 -5.61 4.88
N ARG A 162 7.14 -6.67 4.83
CA ARG A 162 7.47 -7.48 6.02
C ARG A 162 8.06 -6.64 7.14
N THR A 163 8.97 -5.70 6.82
CA THR A 163 9.60 -4.82 7.83
C THR A 163 8.57 -3.92 8.50
N LEU A 164 7.62 -3.37 7.75
CA LEU A 164 6.51 -2.59 8.31
C LEU A 164 5.67 -3.45 9.23
N TYR A 165 5.28 -4.65 8.79
CA TYR A 165 4.47 -5.60 9.57
C TYR A 165 5.17 -5.99 10.90
N GLU A 166 6.45 -6.31 10.87
CA GLU A 166 7.25 -6.64 12.06
C GLU A 166 7.30 -5.47 13.06
N SER A 167 7.11 -4.24 12.57
CA SER A 167 7.04 -3.01 13.37
C SER A 167 5.60 -2.60 13.75
N GLY A 168 4.60 -3.44 13.48
CA GLY A 168 3.22 -3.20 13.86
C GLY A 168 2.36 -2.49 12.79
N VAL A 169 2.84 -2.30 11.56
CA VAL A 169 2.13 -1.63 10.46
C VAL A 169 1.73 -2.63 9.38
N GLY A 170 0.48 -2.54 8.90
CA GLY A 170 -0.01 -3.36 7.79
C GLY A 170 -0.35 -4.82 8.18
N HIS A 171 -0.73 -5.62 7.21
CA HIS A 171 -1.06 -7.03 7.34
C HIS A 171 -0.08 -7.84 6.47
N TRP A 172 0.45 -8.94 7.00
CA TRP A 172 1.44 -9.75 6.33
C TRP A 172 1.45 -11.17 6.86
N VAL A 173 1.74 -12.13 5.98
CA VAL A 173 2.10 -13.50 6.33
C VAL A 173 3.37 -13.88 5.59
N THR A 174 4.13 -14.85 6.10
CA THR A 174 5.24 -15.40 5.31
C THR A 174 4.67 -16.05 4.05
N PRO A 175 5.12 -15.66 2.85
CA PRO A 175 4.64 -16.26 1.61
C PRO A 175 4.84 -17.76 1.62
N ALA A 176 3.87 -18.50 1.09
CA ALA A 176 4.03 -19.94 0.90
C ALA A 176 5.20 -20.21 -0.06
N PRO A 177 5.98 -21.27 0.16
CA PRO A 177 7.11 -21.60 -0.70
C PRO A 177 6.70 -21.72 -2.18
N MET A 178 7.55 -21.21 -3.06
CA MET A 178 7.38 -21.45 -4.49
C MET A 178 7.68 -22.90 -4.81
N THR A 179 6.83 -23.51 -5.60
CA THR A 179 6.98 -24.89 -6.05
C THR A 179 6.70 -24.97 -7.56
N GLU A 180 7.40 -25.84 -8.25
CA GLU A 180 7.11 -26.15 -9.65
C GLU A 180 5.90 -27.08 -9.81
N GLN A 181 5.42 -27.66 -8.69
CA GLN A 181 4.26 -28.54 -8.66
C GLN A 181 2.96 -27.73 -8.48
N GLY A 182 1.88 -28.23 -9.04
CA GLY A 182 0.56 -27.66 -8.91
C GLY A 182 0.06 -27.01 -10.21
N GLN A 183 -1.23 -26.74 -10.25
CA GLN A 183 -1.89 -26.11 -11.37
C GLN A 183 -1.51 -24.63 -11.43
N LEU A 184 -1.06 -24.17 -12.58
CA LEU A 184 -0.92 -22.74 -12.90
C LEU A 184 -2.25 -22.25 -13.44
N LEU A 185 -2.65 -21.04 -13.03
CA LEU A 185 -3.80 -20.32 -13.58
C LEU A 185 -3.28 -19.11 -14.35
N THR A 186 -3.61 -19.05 -15.63
CA THR A 186 -3.08 -18.08 -16.59
C THR A 186 -4.18 -17.45 -17.44
N LEU A 187 -3.86 -16.42 -18.19
CA LEU A 187 -4.79 -15.75 -19.10
C LEU A 187 -5.50 -16.75 -20.03
N GLY A 188 -6.83 -16.68 -20.05
CA GLY A 188 -7.70 -17.53 -20.86
C GLY A 188 -8.24 -18.76 -20.15
N ASP A 189 -7.67 -19.16 -19.01
CA ASP A 189 -8.17 -20.30 -18.23
C ASP A 189 -9.60 -20.06 -17.73
N ARG A 190 -10.39 -21.15 -17.71
CA ARG A 190 -11.77 -21.14 -17.20
C ARG A 190 -11.99 -22.35 -16.31
N SER A 191 -12.28 -22.12 -15.03
CA SER A 191 -12.51 -23.23 -14.07
C SER A 191 -13.08 -22.72 -12.76
N GLU A 192 -13.60 -23.66 -11.96
CA GLU A 192 -13.99 -23.40 -10.56
C GLU A 192 -12.79 -22.99 -9.70
N VAL A 193 -11.57 -23.40 -10.03
CA VAL A 193 -10.35 -22.99 -9.31
C VAL A 193 -10.05 -21.51 -9.55
N VAL A 194 -10.27 -21.01 -10.77
CA VAL A 194 -10.20 -19.57 -11.07
C VAL A 194 -11.25 -18.81 -10.28
N ALA A 195 -12.51 -19.29 -10.28
CA ALA A 195 -13.59 -18.65 -9.53
C ALA A 195 -13.29 -18.61 -8.02
N ALA A 196 -12.77 -19.70 -7.46
CA ALA A 196 -12.38 -19.76 -6.05
C ALA A 196 -11.26 -18.75 -5.71
N MET A 197 -10.26 -18.59 -6.57
CA MET A 197 -9.20 -17.59 -6.37
C MET A 197 -9.74 -16.17 -6.50
N GLN A 198 -10.59 -15.88 -7.48
CA GLN A 198 -11.26 -14.56 -7.63
C GLN A 198 -12.10 -14.25 -6.39
N SER A 199 -12.85 -15.21 -5.87
CA SER A 199 -13.63 -15.08 -4.64
C SER A 199 -12.75 -14.72 -3.44
N ALA A 200 -11.63 -15.40 -3.29
CA ALA A 200 -10.67 -15.12 -2.20
C ALA A 200 -10.02 -13.73 -2.32
N LEU A 201 -9.68 -13.28 -3.53
CA LEU A 201 -9.16 -11.93 -3.79
C LEU A 201 -10.21 -10.87 -3.49
N ASN A 202 -11.46 -11.08 -3.91
CA ASN A 202 -12.58 -10.19 -3.63
C ASN A 202 -12.86 -10.11 -2.12
N GLU A 203 -12.90 -11.26 -1.43
CA GLU A 203 -13.05 -11.33 0.02
C GLU A 203 -11.93 -10.57 0.74
N TYR A 204 -10.69 -10.63 0.24
CA TYR A 204 -9.58 -9.88 0.82
C TYR A 204 -9.74 -8.37 0.66
N GLY A 205 -10.37 -7.91 -0.43
CA GLY A 205 -10.70 -6.51 -0.67
C GLY A 205 -10.51 -6.03 -2.10
N TYR A 206 -9.88 -6.83 -2.98
CA TYR A 206 -9.64 -6.43 -4.37
C TYR A 206 -10.93 -6.28 -5.17
N GLY A 207 -10.95 -5.28 -6.05
CA GLY A 207 -12.05 -5.04 -6.99
C GLY A 207 -12.04 -6.00 -8.17
N ILE A 208 -12.54 -7.21 -7.98
CA ILE A 208 -12.57 -8.26 -9.00
C ILE A 208 -13.94 -8.97 -9.03
N ALA A 209 -14.45 -9.24 -10.23
CA ALA A 209 -15.63 -10.06 -10.41
C ALA A 209 -15.29 -11.56 -10.30
N VAL A 210 -16.21 -12.33 -9.71
CA VAL A 210 -16.10 -13.80 -9.61
C VAL A 210 -16.84 -14.41 -10.80
N ASN A 211 -16.15 -14.66 -11.91
CA ASN A 211 -16.74 -15.16 -13.16
C ASN A 211 -16.10 -16.47 -13.68
N GLY A 212 -15.07 -16.98 -12.96
CA GLY A 212 -14.37 -18.21 -13.32
C GLY A 212 -13.50 -18.13 -14.56
N THR A 213 -13.31 -16.94 -15.14
CA THR A 213 -12.42 -16.72 -16.29
C THR A 213 -11.20 -15.91 -15.85
N TYR A 214 -10.01 -16.43 -16.11
CA TYR A 214 -8.75 -15.72 -15.86
C TYR A 214 -8.54 -14.67 -16.96
N ASP A 215 -9.17 -13.53 -16.82
CA ASP A 215 -9.10 -12.39 -17.73
C ASP A 215 -7.91 -11.46 -17.38
N SER A 216 -7.74 -10.37 -18.15
CA SER A 216 -6.69 -9.38 -17.92
C SER A 216 -6.79 -8.73 -16.55
N LEU A 217 -8.01 -8.42 -16.07
CA LEU A 217 -8.19 -7.86 -14.73
C LEU A 217 -7.74 -8.85 -13.65
N THR A 218 -8.06 -10.13 -13.79
CA THR A 218 -7.60 -11.18 -12.87
C THR A 218 -6.08 -11.26 -12.83
N HIS A 219 -5.42 -11.21 -14.00
CA HIS A 219 -3.96 -11.18 -14.10
C HIS A 219 -3.35 -9.94 -13.40
N GLU A 220 -3.91 -8.76 -13.60
CA GLU A 220 -3.45 -7.51 -13.02
C GLU A 220 -3.61 -7.48 -11.49
N VAL A 221 -4.75 -7.99 -10.99
CA VAL A 221 -5.02 -8.12 -9.55
C VAL A 221 -4.06 -9.14 -8.92
N VAL A 222 -3.81 -10.26 -9.57
CA VAL A 222 -2.83 -11.26 -9.08
C VAL A 222 -1.43 -10.67 -9.06
N ALA A 223 -1.02 -9.92 -10.08
CA ALA A 223 0.27 -9.23 -10.09
C ALA A 223 0.39 -8.18 -8.97
N ALA A 224 -0.67 -7.41 -8.69
CA ALA A 224 -0.70 -6.46 -7.57
C ALA A 224 -0.58 -7.20 -6.23
N PHE A 225 -1.34 -8.26 -6.04
CA PHE A 225 -1.24 -9.14 -4.87
C PHE A 225 0.18 -9.68 -4.67
N GLN A 226 0.82 -10.15 -5.74
CA GLN A 226 2.19 -10.65 -5.69
C GLN A 226 3.17 -9.56 -5.28
N ARG A 227 3.08 -8.34 -5.84
CA ARG A 227 3.95 -7.20 -5.45
C ARG A 227 3.91 -6.94 -3.95
N HIS A 228 2.74 -7.03 -3.36
CA HIS A 228 2.56 -6.79 -1.93
C HIS A 228 2.94 -8.00 -1.07
N PHE A 229 2.41 -9.18 -1.35
CA PHE A 229 2.39 -10.32 -0.43
C PHE A 229 3.31 -11.49 -0.81
N ARG A 230 3.78 -11.54 -2.07
CA ARG A 230 4.68 -12.59 -2.55
C ARG A 230 5.66 -12.03 -3.61
N PRO A 231 6.53 -11.09 -3.21
CA PRO A 231 7.33 -10.28 -4.13
C PRO A 231 8.48 -11.02 -4.82
N GLN A 232 8.75 -12.29 -4.50
CA GLN A 232 9.85 -13.06 -5.10
C GLN A 232 9.67 -13.27 -6.61
N ARG A 233 8.41 -13.28 -7.09
CA ARG A 233 8.08 -13.38 -8.51
C ARG A 233 6.74 -12.71 -8.79
N VAL A 234 6.76 -11.64 -9.55
CA VAL A 234 5.58 -10.87 -9.96
C VAL A 234 5.35 -11.13 -11.44
N ASP A 235 4.49 -12.08 -11.75
CA ASP A 235 4.20 -12.53 -13.12
C ASP A 235 2.69 -12.59 -13.45
N GLY A 236 1.85 -12.29 -12.46
CA GLY A 236 0.40 -12.35 -12.62
C GLY A 236 -0.14 -13.77 -12.83
N ILE A 237 0.65 -14.80 -12.55
CA ILE A 237 0.23 -16.22 -12.63
C ILE A 237 -0.29 -16.69 -11.28
N GLY A 238 -1.48 -17.27 -11.26
CA GLY A 238 -2.10 -17.84 -10.07
C GLY A 238 -1.51 -19.21 -9.71
N ASP A 239 -0.22 -19.23 -9.35
CA ASP A 239 0.47 -20.44 -8.91
C ASP A 239 0.05 -20.90 -7.50
N GLU A 240 0.47 -22.08 -7.09
CA GLU A 240 0.15 -22.65 -5.78
C GLU A 240 0.63 -21.76 -4.63
N SER A 241 1.84 -21.18 -4.74
CA SER A 241 2.38 -20.26 -3.74
C SER A 241 1.49 -19.02 -3.57
N THR A 242 1.03 -18.42 -4.67
CA THR A 242 0.12 -17.27 -4.67
C THR A 242 -1.20 -17.62 -3.98
N ARG A 243 -1.85 -18.71 -4.37
CA ARG A 243 -3.14 -19.13 -3.81
C ARG A 243 -3.03 -19.47 -2.31
N ARG A 244 -2.01 -20.20 -1.89
CA ARG A 244 -1.78 -20.52 -0.47
C ARG A 244 -1.45 -19.30 0.37
N THR A 245 -0.67 -18.36 -0.17
CA THR A 245 -0.37 -17.08 0.51
C THR A 245 -1.66 -16.29 0.76
N LEU A 246 -2.55 -16.22 -0.24
CA LEU A 246 -3.85 -15.57 -0.12
C LEU A 246 -4.74 -16.25 0.93
N GLN A 247 -4.82 -17.57 0.93
CA GLN A 247 -5.56 -18.34 1.94
C GLN A 247 -5.02 -18.09 3.36
N ASN A 248 -3.68 -18.06 3.53
CA ASN A 248 -3.05 -17.77 4.80
C ASN A 248 -3.38 -16.33 5.28
N LEU A 249 -3.40 -15.33 4.38
CA LEU A 249 -3.80 -13.97 4.71
C LEU A 249 -5.26 -13.91 5.18
N LEU A 250 -6.18 -14.58 4.49
CA LEU A 250 -7.58 -14.64 4.89
C LEU A 250 -7.76 -15.31 6.27
N ALA A 251 -7.07 -16.41 6.52
CA ALA A 251 -7.12 -17.12 7.80
C ALA A 251 -6.58 -16.29 8.98
N HIS A 252 -5.67 -15.33 8.71
CA HIS A 252 -5.09 -14.45 9.74
C HIS A 252 -5.73 -13.05 9.77
N ARG A 253 -6.76 -12.81 8.99
CA ARG A 253 -7.52 -11.56 8.97
C ARG A 253 -8.25 -11.38 10.30
N GLY A 254 -7.83 -10.39 11.09
CA GLY A 254 -8.42 -10.13 12.41
C GLY A 254 -7.81 -10.89 13.59
N ALA A 255 -6.80 -11.73 13.37
CA ALA A 255 -6.06 -12.33 14.48
C ALA A 255 -5.33 -11.22 15.28
N PRO A 256 -5.46 -11.19 16.63
CA PRO A 256 -4.73 -10.22 17.44
C PRO A 256 -3.22 -10.43 17.23
N ARG A 257 -2.50 -9.34 16.97
CA ARG A 257 -1.05 -9.39 16.83
C ARG A 257 -0.44 -9.79 18.17
N ASN A 258 0.16 -10.95 18.23
CA ASN A 258 0.88 -11.40 19.43
C ASN A 258 2.28 -10.77 19.45
N ILE A 259 2.33 -9.45 19.70
CA ILE A 259 3.59 -8.67 19.81
C ILE A 259 4.45 -9.18 20.98
N ALA A 260 3.82 -9.79 22.00
CA ALA A 260 4.50 -10.26 23.20
C ALA A 260 5.28 -11.59 23.03
N ALA A 261 4.98 -12.40 22.02
CA ALA A 261 5.65 -13.69 21.84
C ALA A 261 7.09 -13.54 21.27
N ARG A 262 7.38 -12.50 20.48
CA ARG A 262 8.69 -12.31 19.85
C ARG A 262 9.74 -11.64 20.73
N ALA A 263 9.36 -10.90 21.77
CA ALA A 263 10.31 -10.35 22.75
C ALA A 263 11.01 -11.45 23.56
N ARG A 264 10.43 -12.65 23.67
CA ARG A 264 11.00 -13.79 24.40
C ARG A 264 12.00 -14.61 23.58
N ASP A 265 11.88 -14.61 22.24
CA ASP A 265 12.81 -15.37 21.37
C ASP A 265 14.13 -14.62 21.13
N ILE A 266 14.11 -13.29 21.15
CA ILE A 266 15.34 -12.49 21.03
C ILE A 266 16.19 -12.59 22.30
N GLY A 267 15.56 -12.78 23.47
CA GLY A 267 16.26 -12.98 24.74
C GLY A 267 16.91 -14.37 24.91
N ARG A 268 16.54 -15.37 24.10
CA ARG A 268 17.11 -16.73 24.13
C ARG A 268 18.28 -16.96 23.17
N LEU A 269 18.53 -16.04 22.26
CA LEU A 269 19.68 -16.10 21.33
C LEU A 269 20.87 -15.25 21.80
N ALA A 270 20.74 -14.58 22.94
CA ALA A 270 21.78 -13.74 23.55
C ALA A 270 22.27 -14.26 24.92
N SER A 271 21.98 -15.53 25.23
CA SER A 271 22.51 -16.22 26.44
C SER A 271 23.30 -17.46 26.06
#